data_b46eee03aaffbbe675127e05d827da65
#
_entry.id   b46eee03aaffbbe675127e05d827da65
#
_cell.length_a   1.000
_cell.length_b   1.000
_cell.length_c   1.000
_cell.angle_alpha   90.00
_cell.angle_beta   90.00
_cell.angle_gamma   90.00
#
_symmetry.space_group_name_H-M   'P 1'
#
loop_
_entity.id
_entity.type
_entity.pdbx_description
1 polymer ?
#
loop_
_entity_poly.entity_id
_entity_poly.type
_entity_poly.pdbx_seq_one_letter_code
_entity_poly.pdbx_strand_id
1 'polypeptide(L)'
;MSTGENIKRIRNIRGMTQKELGIAIGIGEESASPRMAQYETGNRTPRESMLNKMAAVLEVDPRNISIPTGYREEDMIYRLLAL
;
A
#
# COMPACT_ATOMS: atom_id res chain seq x y z
N MET A 1 3.29 -11.25 2.63
CA MET A 1 3.17 -9.87 3.14
C MET A 1 1.75 -9.37 2.99
N SER A 2 1.28 -8.59 3.96
CA SER A 2 -0.05 -8.00 3.89
C SER A 2 -0.03 -6.71 3.06
N THR A 3 -1.23 -6.24 2.70
CA THR A 3 -1.39 -4.95 2.02
C THR A 3 -0.77 -3.82 2.83
N GLY A 4 -1.02 -3.78 4.14
CA GLY A 4 -0.47 -2.75 5.00
C GLY A 4 1.05 -2.76 5.05
N GLU A 5 1.64 -3.93 5.15
CA GLU A 5 3.09 -4.07 5.13
C GLU A 5 3.69 -3.62 3.80
N ASN A 6 3.01 -3.91 2.69
CA ASN A 6 3.45 -3.45 1.37
C ASN A 6 3.40 -1.93 1.26
N ILE A 7 2.34 -1.31 1.76
CA ILE A 7 2.22 0.15 1.77
C ILE A 7 3.39 0.76 2.53
N LYS A 8 3.66 0.26 3.72
CA LYS A 8 4.75 0.76 4.55
C LYS A 8 6.10 0.60 3.88
N ARG A 9 6.35 -0.57 3.31
CA ARG A 9 7.61 -0.88 2.65
C ARG A 9 7.86 0.06 1.46
N ILE A 10 6.86 0.21 0.60
CA ILE A 10 7.01 1.04 -0.60
C ILE A 10 7.12 2.52 -0.22
N ARG A 11 6.32 2.95 0.78
CA ARG A 11 6.40 4.32 1.29
C ARG A 11 7.82 4.64 1.78
N ASN A 12 8.42 3.72 2.54
CA ASN A 12 9.78 3.89 3.05
C ASN A 12 10.80 3.93 1.91
N ILE A 13 10.63 3.09 0.89
CA ILE A 13 11.51 3.10 -0.28
C ILE A 13 11.45 4.47 -0.97
N ARG A 14 10.27 5.08 -1.04
CA ARG A 14 10.09 6.40 -1.65
C ARG A 14 10.50 7.55 -0.72
N GLY A 15 10.90 7.26 0.51
CA GLY A 15 11.33 8.28 1.46
C GLY A 15 10.21 9.17 1.98
N MET A 16 8.97 8.69 1.96
CA MET A 16 7.81 9.45 2.42
C MET A 16 7.45 9.09 3.86
N THR A 17 7.03 10.09 4.63
CA THR A 17 6.44 9.85 5.95
C THR A 17 4.97 9.42 5.79
N GLN A 18 4.42 8.83 6.86
CA GLN A 18 2.99 8.50 6.89
C GLN A 18 2.13 9.74 6.62
N LYS A 19 2.51 10.86 7.23
CA LYS A 19 1.78 12.12 7.06
C LYS A 19 1.83 12.59 5.60
N GLU A 20 3.00 12.55 5.00
CA GLU A 20 3.18 12.98 3.61
C GLU A 20 2.33 12.14 2.66
N LEU A 21 2.36 10.83 2.80
CA LEU A 21 1.54 9.97 1.95
C LEU A 21 0.05 10.19 2.21
N GLY A 22 -0.34 10.31 3.47
CA GLY A 22 -1.74 10.56 3.84
C GLY A 22 -2.28 11.84 3.22
N ILE A 23 -1.52 12.92 3.28
CA ILE A 23 -1.92 14.19 2.66
C ILE A 23 -2.00 14.04 1.15
N ALA A 24 -1.02 13.38 0.55
CA ALA A 24 -0.97 13.22 -0.91
C ALA A 24 -2.17 12.46 -1.47
N ILE A 25 -2.76 11.55 -0.69
CA ILE A 25 -3.95 10.80 -1.12
C ILE A 25 -5.26 11.44 -0.67
N GLY A 26 -5.19 12.65 -0.11
CA GLY A 26 -6.39 13.43 0.19
C GLY A 26 -6.89 13.36 1.61
N ILE A 27 -6.14 12.79 2.54
CA ILE A 27 -6.52 12.78 3.96
C ILE A 27 -6.11 14.11 4.57
N GLY A 28 -6.97 14.67 5.42
CA GLY A 28 -6.67 15.92 6.09
C GLY A 28 -5.41 15.81 6.97
N GLU A 29 -4.70 16.92 7.11
CA GLU A 29 -3.41 16.95 7.79
C GLU A 29 -3.46 16.33 9.19
N GLU A 30 -4.52 16.62 9.96
CA GLU A 30 -4.64 16.13 11.33
C GLU A 30 -4.84 14.61 11.40
N SER A 31 -5.44 14.02 10.38
CA SER A 31 -5.75 12.59 10.34
C SER A 31 -4.78 11.78 9.49
N ALA A 32 -3.89 12.43 8.75
CA ALA A 32 -3.04 11.74 7.78
C ALA A 32 -2.16 10.66 8.41
N SER A 33 -1.39 11.01 9.42
CA SER A 33 -0.48 10.05 10.06
C SER A 33 -1.24 8.94 10.79
N PRO A 34 -2.23 9.22 11.65
CA PRO A 34 -2.96 8.13 12.32
C PRO A 34 -3.75 7.26 11.35
N ARG A 35 -4.31 7.81 10.28
CA ARG A 35 -5.03 7.02 9.28
C ARG A 35 -4.10 6.09 8.53
N MET A 36 -2.93 6.59 8.12
CA MET A 36 -1.93 5.77 7.45
C MET A 36 -1.41 4.67 8.37
N ALA A 37 -1.21 4.97 9.65
CA ALA A 37 -0.81 3.96 10.62
C ALA A 37 -1.83 2.82 10.70
N GLN A 38 -3.12 3.15 10.68
CA GLN A 38 -4.19 2.14 10.69
C GLN A 38 -4.16 1.27 9.43
N TYR A 39 -3.91 1.86 8.26
CA TYR A 39 -3.78 1.10 7.02
C TYR A 39 -2.57 0.17 7.05
N GLU A 40 -1.44 0.67 7.56
CA GLU A 40 -0.18 -0.10 7.57
C GLU A 40 -0.20 -1.24 8.57
N THR A 41 -0.92 -1.10 9.68
CA THR A 41 -1.05 -2.18 10.67
C THR A 41 -2.18 -3.16 10.39
N GLY A 42 -3.03 -2.85 9.43
CA GLY A 42 -4.19 -3.70 9.10
C GLY A 42 -5.42 -3.43 9.96
N ASN A 43 -5.38 -2.45 10.86
CA ASN A 43 -6.55 -2.06 11.65
C ASN A 43 -7.66 -1.48 10.79
N ARG A 44 -7.30 -0.95 9.63
CA ARG A 44 -8.26 -0.44 8.65
C ARG A 44 -7.80 -0.89 7.27
N THR A 45 -8.74 -1.39 6.47
CA THR A 45 -8.45 -1.81 5.10
C THR A 45 -8.79 -0.67 4.14
N PRO A 46 -7.83 -0.19 3.35
CA PRO A 46 -8.12 0.85 2.36
C PRO A 46 -9.03 0.30 1.26
N ARG A 47 -9.95 1.12 0.80
CA ARG A 47 -10.80 0.78 -0.34
C ARG A 47 -9.98 0.81 -1.62
N GLU A 48 -10.49 0.15 -2.66
CA GLU A 48 -9.80 0.09 -3.96
C GLU A 48 -9.46 1.47 -4.50
N SER A 49 -10.37 2.44 -4.40
CA SER A 49 -10.11 3.79 -4.84
C SER A 49 -8.94 4.44 -4.09
N MET A 50 -8.81 4.16 -2.80
CA MET A 50 -7.72 4.66 -1.99
C MET A 50 -6.40 3.97 -2.35
N LEU A 51 -6.44 2.66 -2.59
CA LEU A 51 -5.26 1.91 -3.04
C LEU A 51 -4.75 2.45 -4.37
N ASN A 52 -5.65 2.79 -5.28
CA ASN A 52 -5.27 3.37 -6.56
C ASN A 52 -4.60 4.73 -6.39
N LYS A 53 -5.08 5.56 -5.46
CA LYS A 53 -4.44 6.84 -5.14
C LYS A 53 -3.05 6.64 -4.56
N MET A 54 -2.90 5.69 -3.64
CA MET A 54 -1.60 5.36 -3.06
C MET A 54 -0.63 4.91 -4.14
N ALA A 55 -1.08 4.02 -5.02
CA ALA A 55 -0.25 3.50 -6.11
C ALA A 55 0.22 4.62 -7.03
N ALA A 56 -0.66 5.56 -7.35
CA ALA A 56 -0.31 6.69 -8.19
C ALA A 56 0.76 7.57 -7.54
N VAL A 57 0.58 7.88 -6.25
CA VAL A 57 1.54 8.71 -5.51
C VAL A 57 2.89 7.99 -5.36
N LEU A 58 2.85 6.69 -5.08
CA LEU A 58 4.05 5.89 -4.89
C LEU A 58 4.68 5.44 -6.21
N GLU A 59 4.02 5.71 -7.33
CA GLU A 59 4.49 5.35 -8.67
C GLU A 59 4.70 3.85 -8.84
N VAL A 60 3.71 3.07 -8.40
CA VAL A 60 3.71 1.61 -8.56
C VAL A 60 2.37 1.14 -9.09
N ASP A 61 2.35 -0.08 -9.62
CA ASP A 61 1.10 -0.73 -10.01
C ASP A 61 0.31 -1.05 -8.74
N PRO A 62 -1.01 -0.77 -8.69
CA PRO A 62 -1.83 -1.11 -7.53
C PRO A 62 -1.73 -2.58 -7.11
N ARG A 63 -1.46 -3.49 -8.05
CA ARG A 63 -1.30 -4.91 -7.75
C ARG A 63 -0.07 -5.20 -6.90
N ASN A 64 0.91 -4.30 -6.89
CA ASN A 64 2.09 -4.43 -6.05
C ASN A 64 1.80 -4.10 -4.59
N ILE A 65 0.70 -3.42 -4.32
CA ILE A 65 0.26 -3.07 -2.97
C ILE A 65 -0.74 -4.09 -2.47
N SER A 66 -1.77 -4.37 -3.29
CA SER A 66 -2.86 -5.27 -2.92
C SER A 66 -2.52 -6.70 -3.27
N ILE A 67 -2.53 -7.58 -2.27
CA ILE A 67 -2.31 -9.01 -2.49
C ILE A 67 -3.68 -9.68 -2.42
N PRO A 68 -4.13 -10.32 -3.51
CA PRO A 68 -5.42 -11.00 -3.52
C PRO A 68 -5.50 -12.08 -2.43
N THR A 69 -6.69 -12.23 -1.84
CA THR A 69 -6.96 -13.28 -0.87
C THR A 69 -6.69 -14.65 -1.49
N GLY A 70 -5.97 -15.50 -0.78
CA GLY A 70 -5.62 -16.82 -1.27
C GLY A 70 -4.42 -16.87 -2.19
N TYR A 71 -3.81 -15.74 -2.45
CA TYR A 71 -2.60 -15.67 -3.27
C TYR A 71 -1.41 -16.23 -2.49
N ARG A 72 -0.70 -17.18 -3.09
CA ARG A 72 0.44 -17.84 -2.44
C ARG A 72 1.75 -17.28 -2.95
N GLU A 73 2.75 -17.30 -2.09
CA GLU A 73 4.11 -16.93 -2.45
C GLU A 73 4.65 -17.78 -3.59
N GLU A 74 4.34 -19.08 -3.58
CA GLU A 74 4.73 -20.01 -4.63
C GLU A 74 4.16 -19.61 -5.99
N ASP A 75 2.90 -19.15 -6.01
CA ASP A 75 2.25 -18.72 -7.25
C ASP A 75 2.94 -17.47 -7.82
N MET A 76 3.39 -16.58 -6.96
CA MET A 76 4.14 -15.40 -7.38
C MET A 76 5.46 -15.78 -8.02
N ILE A 77 6.20 -16.68 -7.39
CA ILE A 77 7.48 -17.17 -7.92
C ILE A 77 7.26 -17.86 -9.26
N TYR A 78 6.24 -18.68 -9.36
CA TYR A 78 5.92 -19.37 -10.60
C TYR A 78 5.64 -18.40 -11.73
N ARG A 79 4.89 -17.34 -11.46
CA ARG A 79 4.58 -16.32 -12.47
C ARG A 79 5.83 -15.60 -12.95
N LEU A 80 6.74 -15.28 -12.04
CA LEU A 80 7.99 -14.65 -12.39
C LEU A 80 8.85 -15.54 -13.29
N LEU A 81 8.85 -16.84 -13.00
CA LEU A 81 9.60 -17.80 -13.79
C LEU A 81 8.96 -18.08 -15.14
N ALA A 82 7.64 -17.91 -15.25
CA ALA A 82 6.90 -18.13 -16.48
C ALA A 82 7.04 -16.98 -17.48
N LEU A 83 7.52 -15.86 -17.00
CA LEU A 83 7.77 -14.72 -17.87
C LEU A 83 9.11 -14.87 -18.58
#